data_969a9af66c4f6258d12cd96082ea73e9
#
_entry.id   969a9af66c4f6258d12cd96082ea73e9
#
_cell.length_a   1.000
_cell.length_b   1.000
_cell.length_c   1.000
_cell.angle_alpha   90.00
_cell.angle_beta   90.00
_cell.angle_gamma   90.00
#
_symmetry.space_group_name_H-M   'P 1'
#
loop_
_entity.id
_entity.type
_entity.pdbx_description
1 polymer ?
#
loop_
_entity_poly.entity_id
_entity_poly.type
_entity_poly.pdbx_seq_one_letter_code
_entity_poly.pdbx_strand_id
1 'polypeptide(L)'
;MRNPRDYFKPLAIDAPEPVREIPFKPSRMIHFLDFSNEKMVAKLPDTIPTVDILLGNLEDAVPLDKKEAAREGLISVARETDFGDTALWTRVNELASPYVLDDLTRIVAEIGEKIEVIMVPKVEGPWDIHYVDRLLAQLEARAGLKRAILVHAILETSIGVANLEEIAAASPRIQGMSFGPADLAASRRMKTTRVGGGHPGYRTIADPDPDDPDAPRPS
;
A
#
# COMPACT_ATOMS: atom_id res chain seq x y z
N MET A 1 -12.15 -16.39 10.00
CA MET A 1 -11.75 -16.88 8.65
C MET A 1 -12.95 -16.74 7.74
N ARG A 2 -12.81 -16.11 6.57
CA ARG A 2 -13.89 -16.05 5.58
C ARG A 2 -14.21 -17.45 5.06
N ASN A 3 -15.49 -17.71 4.80
CA ASN A 3 -15.88 -18.93 4.10
C ASN A 3 -15.31 -18.87 2.67
N PRO A 4 -14.62 -19.92 2.18
CA PRO A 4 -14.11 -19.94 0.80
C PRO A 4 -15.17 -19.62 -0.27
N ARG A 5 -16.43 -19.91 -0.01
CA ARG A 5 -17.55 -19.57 -0.91
C ARG A 5 -17.79 -18.06 -1.03
N ASP A 6 -17.36 -17.27 -0.04
CA ASP A 6 -17.52 -15.82 -0.07
C ASP A 6 -16.54 -15.16 -1.07
N TYR A 7 -15.48 -15.86 -1.44
CA TYR A 7 -14.53 -15.39 -2.47
C TYR A 7 -15.05 -15.56 -3.90
N PHE A 8 -16.11 -16.32 -4.10
CA PHE A 8 -16.69 -16.55 -5.42
C PHE A 8 -17.95 -15.71 -5.68
N LYS A 9 -18.26 -14.78 -4.80
CA LYS A 9 -19.37 -13.85 -4.94
C LYS A 9 -18.88 -12.41 -4.81
N PRO A 10 -19.39 -11.49 -5.64
CA PRO A 10 -19.20 -10.08 -5.39
C PRO A 10 -19.67 -9.68 -3.99
N LEU A 11 -18.92 -8.84 -3.30
CA LEU A 11 -19.27 -8.41 -1.94
C LEU A 11 -20.36 -7.33 -1.90
N ALA A 12 -20.68 -6.75 -3.05
CA ALA A 12 -21.81 -5.85 -3.25
C ALA A 12 -22.53 -6.23 -4.55
N ILE A 13 -23.81 -5.88 -4.65
CA ILE A 13 -24.58 -6.04 -5.89
C ILE A 13 -23.95 -5.13 -6.95
N ASP A 14 -23.81 -5.63 -8.15
CA ASP A 14 -23.19 -4.97 -9.32
C ASP A 14 -21.67 -4.68 -9.17
N ALA A 15 -21.04 -5.14 -8.10
CA ALA A 15 -19.58 -5.10 -7.99
C ALA A 15 -18.91 -6.04 -9.02
N PRO A 16 -17.66 -5.75 -9.42
CA PRO A 16 -16.90 -6.64 -10.27
C PRO A 16 -16.79 -8.07 -9.69
N GLU A 17 -16.61 -9.04 -10.59
CA GLU A 17 -16.33 -10.41 -10.18
C GLU A 17 -15.12 -10.49 -9.24
N PRO A 18 -15.15 -11.37 -8.23
CA PRO A 18 -14.03 -11.57 -7.33
C PRO A 18 -12.75 -11.94 -8.07
N VAL A 19 -11.64 -11.40 -7.62
CA VAL A 19 -10.32 -11.73 -8.15
C VAL A 19 -10.06 -13.22 -7.93
N ARG A 20 -9.83 -13.97 -9.00
CA ARG A 20 -9.52 -15.40 -8.94
C ARG A 20 -8.02 -15.64 -9.01
N GLU A 21 -7.35 -14.85 -9.80
CA GLU A 21 -5.93 -14.91 -10.03
C GLU A 21 -5.39 -13.48 -10.17
N ILE A 22 -4.31 -13.18 -9.47
CA ILE A 22 -3.61 -11.92 -9.60
C ILE A 22 -2.57 -12.09 -10.69
N PRO A 23 -2.66 -11.32 -11.80
CA PRO A 23 -1.68 -11.42 -12.86
C PRO A 23 -0.27 -11.15 -12.33
N PHE A 24 0.67 -12.02 -12.65
CA PHE A 24 2.07 -11.76 -12.35
C PHE A 24 2.56 -10.57 -13.18
N LYS A 25 2.90 -9.48 -12.50
CA LYS A 25 3.48 -8.29 -13.11
C LYS A 25 4.74 -7.93 -12.33
N PRO A 26 5.91 -7.86 -12.98
CA PRO A 26 7.13 -7.42 -12.30
C PRO A 26 6.94 -6.03 -11.72
N SER A 27 7.20 -5.89 -10.43
CA SER A 27 7.08 -4.63 -9.69
C SER A 27 8.41 -4.34 -9.02
N ARG A 28 9.41 -3.99 -9.82
CA ARG A 28 10.79 -3.78 -9.37
C ARG A 28 10.96 -2.45 -8.66
N MET A 29 10.14 -1.45 -9.05
CA MET A 29 10.24 -0.10 -8.54
C MET A 29 8.86 0.50 -8.31
N ILE A 30 8.63 0.96 -7.08
CA ILE A 30 7.47 1.77 -6.69
C ILE A 30 7.98 3.19 -6.44
N HIS A 31 7.60 4.13 -7.29
CA HIS A 31 7.98 5.53 -7.17
C HIS A 31 6.86 6.31 -6.46
N PHE A 32 7.15 6.78 -5.25
CA PHE A 32 6.22 7.59 -4.46
C PHE A 32 6.20 9.04 -4.95
N LEU A 33 5.02 9.60 -5.12
CA LEU A 33 4.83 10.97 -5.58
C LEU A 33 3.76 11.69 -4.77
N ASP A 34 4.08 12.90 -4.32
CA ASP A 34 3.11 13.82 -3.75
C ASP A 34 2.54 14.70 -4.87
N PHE A 35 1.28 14.46 -5.22
CA PHE A 35 0.58 15.18 -6.27
C PHE A 35 0.18 16.61 -5.90
N SER A 36 0.34 17.04 -4.65
CA SER A 36 0.24 18.45 -4.27
C SER A 36 1.51 19.26 -4.62
N ASN A 37 2.59 18.57 -5.00
CA ASN A 37 3.86 19.17 -5.32
C ASN A 37 4.01 19.38 -6.83
N GLU A 38 3.76 20.60 -7.30
CA GLU A 38 3.81 20.95 -8.73
C GLU A 38 5.16 20.60 -9.40
N LYS A 39 6.29 20.71 -8.66
CA LYS A 39 7.61 20.38 -9.21
C LYS A 39 7.78 18.87 -9.44
N MET A 40 7.13 18.04 -8.61
CA MET A 40 7.12 16.59 -8.81
C MET A 40 6.20 16.24 -9.97
N VAL A 41 5.01 16.83 -10.02
CA VAL A 41 4.03 16.63 -11.10
C VAL A 41 4.62 17.02 -12.47
N ALA A 42 5.36 18.12 -12.55
CA ALA A 42 5.99 18.55 -13.80
C ALA A 42 7.02 17.55 -14.38
N LYS A 43 7.54 16.63 -13.54
CA LYS A 43 8.49 15.59 -13.98
C LYS A 43 7.82 14.27 -14.40
N LEU A 44 6.50 14.17 -14.30
CA LEU A 44 5.76 12.95 -14.62
C LEU A 44 6.06 12.41 -16.02
N PRO A 45 6.07 13.21 -17.10
CA PRO A 45 6.35 12.71 -18.44
C PRO A 45 7.70 11.98 -18.55
N ASP A 46 8.69 12.44 -17.80
CA ASP A 46 10.03 11.82 -17.78
C ASP A 46 10.09 10.62 -16.82
N THR A 47 9.25 10.62 -15.78
CA THR A 47 9.26 9.59 -14.73
C THR A 47 8.48 8.34 -15.16
N ILE A 48 7.28 8.52 -15.72
CA ILE A 48 6.38 7.42 -16.12
C ILE A 48 7.11 6.32 -16.89
N PRO A 49 7.84 6.59 -17.98
CA PRO A 49 8.47 5.52 -18.76
C PRO A 49 9.62 4.79 -18.05
N THR A 50 10.04 5.26 -16.89
CA THR A 50 11.21 4.73 -16.16
C THR A 50 10.85 3.89 -14.93
N VAL A 51 9.57 3.82 -14.56
CA VAL A 51 9.11 3.13 -13.34
C VAL A 51 8.03 2.09 -13.67
N ASP A 52 7.99 1.01 -12.91
CA ASP A 52 6.95 0.00 -13.07
C ASP A 52 5.63 0.47 -12.42
N ILE A 53 5.74 1.18 -11.29
CA ILE A 53 4.61 1.67 -10.52
C ILE A 53 4.85 3.12 -10.11
N LEU A 54 3.88 3.97 -10.42
CA LEU A 54 3.76 5.31 -9.86
C LEU A 54 2.72 5.28 -8.74
N LEU A 55 3.13 5.70 -7.53
CA LEU A 55 2.28 5.65 -6.37
C LEU A 55 1.94 7.05 -5.88
N GLY A 56 0.66 7.45 -6.00
CA GLY A 56 0.12 8.64 -5.37
C GLY A 56 0.09 8.48 -3.86
N ASN A 57 0.82 9.33 -3.15
CA ASN A 57 0.90 9.25 -1.71
C ASN A 57 -0.01 10.29 -1.05
N LEU A 58 -0.92 9.84 -0.19
CA LEU A 58 -1.83 10.70 0.59
C LEU A 58 -1.55 10.61 2.10
N GLU A 59 -0.59 9.76 2.50
CA GLU A 59 -0.31 9.44 3.90
C GLU A 59 0.88 10.26 4.45
N ASP A 60 1.66 9.77 5.36
CA ASP A 60 2.63 10.46 6.24
C ASP A 60 3.51 11.54 5.61
N ALA A 61 3.93 11.38 4.36
CA ALA A 61 4.73 12.39 3.68
C ALA A 61 3.95 13.65 3.28
N VAL A 62 2.61 13.62 3.41
CA VAL A 62 1.74 14.76 3.10
C VAL A 62 1.32 15.45 4.39
N PRO A 63 1.63 16.75 4.60
CA PRO A 63 1.18 17.51 5.76
C PRO A 63 -0.36 17.50 5.91
N LEU A 64 -0.85 17.60 7.14
CA LEU A 64 -2.29 17.55 7.43
C LEU A 64 -3.11 18.57 6.65
N ASP A 65 -2.60 19.80 6.53
CA ASP A 65 -3.23 20.90 5.79
C ASP A 65 -3.15 20.72 4.26
N LYS A 66 -2.46 19.70 3.78
CA LYS A 66 -2.29 19.38 2.35
C LYS A 66 -3.01 18.10 1.91
N LYS A 67 -3.65 17.38 2.83
CA LYS A 67 -4.31 16.10 2.53
C LYS A 67 -5.33 16.20 1.39
N GLU A 68 -6.20 17.21 1.43
CA GLU A 68 -7.16 17.46 0.37
C GLU A 68 -6.46 17.85 -0.93
N ALA A 69 -5.49 18.75 -0.89
CA ALA A 69 -4.77 19.18 -2.07
C ALA A 69 -4.02 18.02 -2.76
N ALA A 70 -3.45 17.09 -1.99
CA ALA A 70 -2.79 15.91 -2.52
C ALA A 70 -3.79 14.97 -3.22
N ARG A 71 -4.98 14.75 -2.63
CA ARG A 71 -6.05 13.96 -3.24
C ARG A 71 -6.56 14.60 -4.53
N GLU A 72 -6.89 15.89 -4.50
CA GLU A 72 -7.35 16.63 -5.68
C GLU A 72 -6.28 16.64 -6.78
N GLY A 73 -5.03 16.83 -6.42
CA GLY A 73 -3.90 16.79 -7.34
C GLY A 73 -3.76 15.41 -8.00
N LEU A 74 -3.84 14.33 -7.22
CA LEU A 74 -3.83 12.96 -7.76
C LEU A 74 -4.98 12.75 -8.75
N ILE A 75 -6.21 13.13 -8.39
CA ILE A 75 -7.39 12.95 -9.23
C ILE A 75 -7.25 13.77 -10.53
N SER A 76 -6.90 15.04 -10.42
CA SER A 76 -6.77 15.94 -11.58
C SER A 76 -5.71 15.43 -12.55
N VAL A 77 -4.53 15.13 -12.04
CA VAL A 77 -3.41 14.64 -12.88
C VAL A 77 -3.73 13.28 -13.49
N ALA A 78 -4.30 12.36 -12.71
CA ALA A 78 -4.63 11.04 -13.22
C ALA A 78 -5.68 11.08 -14.33
N ARG A 79 -6.62 12.01 -14.31
CA ARG A 79 -7.61 12.17 -15.37
C ARG A 79 -6.98 12.52 -16.71
N GLU A 80 -5.97 13.37 -16.70
CA GLU A 80 -5.36 13.94 -17.90
C GLU A 80 -4.13 13.15 -18.38
N THR A 81 -3.55 12.30 -17.52
CA THR A 81 -2.32 11.58 -17.81
C THR A 81 -2.59 10.20 -18.40
N ASP A 82 -1.88 9.87 -19.47
CA ASP A 82 -1.74 8.49 -19.95
C ASP A 82 -0.50 7.88 -19.28
N PHE A 83 -0.70 6.83 -18.50
CA PHE A 83 0.38 6.13 -17.79
C PHE A 83 1.02 5.02 -18.63
N GLY A 84 0.48 4.70 -19.82
CA GLY A 84 0.99 3.61 -20.65
C GLY A 84 1.02 2.29 -19.89
N ASP A 85 2.20 1.65 -19.84
CA ASP A 85 2.42 0.39 -19.12
C ASP A 85 2.70 0.56 -17.62
N THR A 86 2.89 1.79 -17.15
CA THR A 86 3.14 2.10 -15.74
C THR A 86 1.85 2.00 -14.93
N ALA A 87 1.85 1.17 -13.90
CA ALA A 87 0.69 1.03 -13.03
C ALA A 87 0.53 2.26 -12.13
N LEU A 88 -0.69 2.79 -12.04
CA LEU A 88 -1.01 3.81 -11.04
C LEU A 88 -1.56 3.14 -9.79
N TRP A 89 -0.83 3.31 -8.69
CA TRP A 89 -1.25 2.93 -7.35
C TRP A 89 -1.51 4.17 -6.50
N THR A 90 -2.22 4.03 -5.40
CA THR A 90 -2.33 5.09 -4.40
C THR A 90 -2.23 4.54 -2.99
N ARG A 91 -1.42 5.21 -2.14
CA ARG A 91 -1.40 4.98 -0.71
C ARG A 91 -2.37 5.96 -0.07
N VAL A 92 -3.47 5.43 0.47
CA VAL A 92 -4.47 6.20 1.20
C VAL A 92 -4.00 6.53 2.62
N ASN A 93 -4.71 7.43 3.30
CA ASN A 93 -4.47 7.65 4.72
C ASN A 93 -4.78 6.39 5.53
N GLU A 94 -4.20 6.26 6.73
CA GLU A 94 -4.47 5.14 7.63
C GLU A 94 -5.96 5.03 7.97
N LEU A 95 -6.43 3.83 8.28
CA LEU A 95 -7.86 3.55 8.49
C LEU A 95 -8.44 4.25 9.73
N ALA A 96 -7.60 4.65 10.69
CA ALA A 96 -8.00 5.47 11.84
C ALA A 96 -8.09 6.97 11.50
N SER A 97 -7.66 7.38 10.31
CA SER A 97 -7.68 8.78 9.87
C SER A 97 -9.09 9.23 9.44
N PRO A 98 -9.49 10.47 9.73
CA PRO A 98 -10.75 11.01 9.19
C PRO A 98 -10.73 11.22 7.67
N TYR A 99 -9.57 11.15 7.01
CA TYR A 99 -9.42 11.42 5.57
C TYR A 99 -9.64 10.18 4.69
N VAL A 100 -9.45 8.96 5.20
CA VAL A 100 -9.42 7.73 4.40
C VAL A 100 -10.74 7.44 3.69
N LEU A 101 -11.87 7.77 4.31
CA LEU A 101 -13.18 7.55 3.68
C LEU A 101 -13.34 8.40 2.42
N ASP A 102 -12.94 9.67 2.49
CA ASP A 102 -12.95 10.57 1.34
C ASP A 102 -11.91 10.16 0.29
N ASP A 103 -10.73 9.69 0.72
CA ASP A 103 -9.72 9.16 -0.20
C ASP A 103 -10.32 8.03 -1.04
N LEU A 104 -10.85 7.00 -0.39
CA LEU A 104 -11.41 5.84 -1.09
C LEU A 104 -12.61 6.23 -1.96
N THR A 105 -13.53 7.02 -1.41
CA THR A 105 -14.77 7.39 -2.12
C THR A 105 -14.46 8.21 -3.36
N ARG A 106 -13.61 9.24 -3.24
CA ARG A 106 -13.29 10.14 -4.33
C ARG A 106 -12.43 9.48 -5.40
N ILE A 107 -11.38 8.78 -4.99
CA ILE A 107 -10.46 8.11 -5.92
C ILE A 107 -11.20 7.06 -6.74
N VAL A 108 -11.99 6.20 -6.11
CA VAL A 108 -12.71 5.15 -6.84
C VAL A 108 -13.77 5.74 -7.78
N ALA A 109 -14.50 6.76 -7.32
CA ALA A 109 -15.54 7.38 -8.14
C ALA A 109 -14.99 8.14 -9.37
N GLU A 110 -13.82 8.76 -9.23
CA GLU A 110 -13.33 9.73 -10.21
C GLU A 110 -12.24 9.20 -11.13
N ILE A 111 -11.41 8.25 -10.63
CA ILE A 111 -10.27 7.68 -11.35
C ILE A 111 -10.11 6.17 -11.16
N GLY A 112 -11.12 5.47 -10.61
CA GLY A 112 -11.04 4.05 -10.30
C GLY A 112 -10.64 3.15 -11.47
N GLU A 113 -11.02 3.51 -12.69
CA GLU A 113 -10.61 2.80 -13.91
C GLU A 113 -9.08 2.81 -14.13
N LYS A 114 -8.39 3.83 -13.64
CA LYS A 114 -6.94 3.98 -13.77
C LYS A 114 -6.16 3.40 -12.57
N ILE A 115 -6.80 3.29 -11.40
CA ILE A 115 -6.16 2.77 -10.19
C ILE A 115 -6.08 1.25 -10.24
N GLU A 116 -4.87 0.71 -10.20
CA GLU A 116 -4.67 -0.74 -10.14
C GLU A 116 -4.72 -1.26 -8.70
N VAL A 117 -4.09 -0.56 -7.78
CA VAL A 117 -3.93 -0.99 -6.39
C VAL A 117 -4.16 0.16 -5.41
N ILE A 118 -4.90 -0.11 -4.35
CA ILE A 118 -4.94 0.71 -3.14
C ILE A 118 -3.94 0.15 -2.13
N MET A 119 -2.96 0.96 -1.75
CA MET A 119 -2.00 0.63 -0.71
C MET A 119 -2.52 1.14 0.63
N VAL A 120 -2.72 0.24 1.58
CA VAL A 120 -3.30 0.52 2.90
C VAL A 120 -2.18 0.49 3.94
N PRO A 121 -1.86 1.64 4.58
CA PRO A 121 -0.84 1.71 5.61
C PRO A 121 -1.36 1.18 6.95
N LYS A 122 -0.45 0.84 7.85
CA LYS A 122 -0.69 0.50 9.26
C LYS A 122 -1.77 -0.56 9.47
N VAL A 123 -1.83 -1.55 8.57
CA VAL A 123 -2.77 -2.68 8.70
C VAL A 123 -2.41 -3.51 9.93
N GLU A 124 -3.38 -3.73 10.80
CA GLU A 124 -3.20 -4.45 12.07
C GLU A 124 -3.80 -5.85 12.07
N GLY A 125 -4.77 -6.12 11.20
CA GLY A 125 -5.38 -7.45 11.14
C GLY A 125 -6.29 -7.67 9.93
N PRO A 126 -6.85 -8.89 9.82
CA PRO A 126 -7.75 -9.24 8.73
C PRO A 126 -9.02 -8.37 8.70
N TRP A 127 -9.45 -7.83 9.83
CA TRP A 127 -10.60 -6.93 9.92
C TRP A 127 -10.42 -5.64 9.12
N ASP A 128 -9.20 -5.08 9.07
CA ASP A 128 -8.88 -3.90 8.28
C ASP A 128 -9.04 -4.19 6.79
N ILE A 129 -8.53 -5.32 6.35
CA ILE A 129 -8.66 -5.77 4.97
C ILE A 129 -10.12 -6.08 4.62
N HIS A 130 -10.88 -6.71 5.52
CA HIS A 130 -12.31 -6.97 5.31
C HIS A 130 -13.11 -5.67 5.18
N TYR A 131 -12.80 -4.65 5.96
CA TYR A 131 -13.43 -3.34 5.85
C TYR A 131 -13.16 -2.71 4.48
N VAL A 132 -11.88 -2.64 4.10
CA VAL A 132 -11.47 -2.06 2.80
C VAL A 132 -12.09 -2.83 1.63
N ASP A 133 -12.06 -4.15 1.65
CA ASP A 133 -12.62 -5.00 0.60
C ASP A 133 -14.14 -4.80 0.43
N ARG A 134 -14.87 -4.69 1.54
CA ARG A 134 -16.31 -4.39 1.51
C ARG A 134 -16.61 -3.00 0.96
N LEU A 135 -15.84 -2.02 1.40
CA LEU A 135 -16.03 -0.64 0.96
C LEU A 135 -15.69 -0.49 -0.54
N LEU A 136 -14.56 -1.06 -0.96
CA LEU A 136 -14.19 -1.07 -2.38
C LEU A 136 -15.27 -1.71 -3.25
N ALA A 137 -15.80 -2.87 -2.86
CA ALA A 137 -16.86 -3.53 -3.63
C ALA A 137 -18.10 -2.64 -3.82
N GLN A 138 -18.50 -1.87 -2.80
CA GLN A 138 -19.61 -0.93 -2.89
C GLN A 138 -19.29 0.27 -3.78
N LEU A 139 -18.09 0.82 -3.65
CA LEU A 139 -17.64 1.97 -4.43
C LEU A 139 -17.44 1.60 -5.90
N GLU A 140 -16.89 0.43 -6.19
CA GLU A 140 -16.71 -0.12 -7.54
C GLU A 140 -18.08 -0.35 -8.22
N ALA A 141 -19.03 -0.96 -7.51
CA ALA A 141 -20.39 -1.13 -8.00
C ALA A 141 -21.03 0.22 -8.34
N ARG A 142 -20.91 1.19 -7.43
CA ARG A 142 -21.44 2.54 -7.61
C ARG A 142 -20.81 3.29 -8.79
N ALA A 143 -19.49 3.11 -8.98
CA ALA A 143 -18.75 3.70 -10.09
C ALA A 143 -18.88 2.91 -11.41
N GLY A 144 -19.48 1.72 -11.38
CA GLY A 144 -19.66 0.86 -12.55
C GLY A 144 -18.37 0.24 -13.07
N LEU A 145 -17.35 0.08 -12.22
CA LEU A 145 -16.06 -0.50 -12.59
C LEU A 145 -16.24 -1.94 -13.07
N LYS A 146 -15.43 -2.34 -14.06
CA LYS A 146 -15.48 -3.69 -14.65
C LYS A 146 -14.43 -4.64 -14.05
N ARG A 147 -13.46 -4.11 -13.36
CA ARG A 147 -12.43 -4.88 -12.64
C ARG A 147 -12.35 -4.46 -11.18
N ALA A 148 -12.03 -5.40 -10.33
CA ALA A 148 -11.77 -5.13 -8.94
C ALA A 148 -10.41 -4.42 -8.77
N ILE A 149 -10.38 -3.41 -7.92
CA ILE A 149 -9.13 -2.77 -7.50
C ILE A 149 -8.43 -3.70 -6.50
N LEU A 150 -7.14 -3.92 -6.69
CA LEU A 150 -6.34 -4.76 -5.79
C LEU A 150 -5.95 -3.99 -4.51
N VAL A 151 -5.53 -4.73 -3.50
CA VAL A 151 -5.08 -4.17 -2.22
C VAL A 151 -3.65 -4.60 -1.94
N HIS A 152 -2.85 -3.65 -1.45
CA HIS A 152 -1.51 -3.89 -0.94
C HIS A 152 -1.44 -3.42 0.51
N ALA A 153 -1.11 -4.30 1.45
CA ALA A 153 -1.02 -3.93 2.86
C ALA A 153 0.39 -3.50 3.24
N ILE A 154 0.53 -2.49 4.10
CA ILE A 154 1.81 -2.16 4.72
C ILE A 154 1.80 -2.66 6.16
N LEU A 155 2.74 -3.56 6.47
CA LEU A 155 2.94 -4.13 7.80
C LEU A 155 4.01 -3.31 8.53
N GLU A 156 3.56 -2.40 9.35
CA GLU A 156 4.41 -1.40 10.01
C GLU A 156 4.01 -1.12 11.47
N THR A 157 3.11 -1.96 12.00
CA THR A 157 2.77 -1.98 13.43
C THR A 157 3.14 -3.33 14.04
N SER A 158 3.35 -3.38 15.36
CA SER A 158 3.65 -4.62 16.05
C SER A 158 2.55 -5.66 15.91
N ILE A 159 1.28 -5.21 15.91
CA ILE A 159 0.10 -6.06 15.76
C ILE A 159 0.01 -6.57 14.33
N GLY A 160 0.18 -5.69 13.33
CA GLY A 160 0.14 -6.07 11.91
C GLY A 160 1.17 -7.13 11.56
N VAL A 161 2.39 -7.00 12.08
CA VAL A 161 3.44 -8.02 11.87
C VAL A 161 3.07 -9.36 12.55
N ALA A 162 2.45 -9.32 13.74
CA ALA A 162 2.00 -10.54 14.42
C ALA A 162 0.87 -11.27 13.67
N ASN A 163 0.03 -10.54 12.94
CA ASN A 163 -1.13 -11.05 12.21
C ASN A 163 -0.89 -11.23 10.70
N LEU A 164 0.37 -11.26 10.27
CA LEU A 164 0.79 -11.29 8.87
C LEU A 164 0.07 -12.36 8.04
N GLU A 165 0.02 -13.60 8.51
CA GLU A 165 -0.60 -14.72 7.77
C GLU A 165 -2.12 -14.54 7.62
N GLU A 166 -2.78 -14.05 8.67
CA GLU A 166 -4.20 -13.78 8.64
C GLU A 166 -4.56 -12.60 7.72
N ILE A 167 -3.71 -11.57 7.70
CA ILE A 167 -3.82 -10.44 6.77
C ILE A 167 -3.68 -10.94 5.33
N ALA A 168 -2.65 -11.75 5.06
CA ALA A 168 -2.39 -12.29 3.73
C ALA A 168 -3.58 -13.12 3.19
N ALA A 169 -4.28 -13.82 4.07
CA ALA A 169 -5.42 -14.66 3.73
C ALA A 169 -6.79 -13.94 3.77
N ALA A 170 -6.82 -12.65 4.12
CA ALA A 170 -8.08 -11.95 4.44
C ALA A 170 -8.94 -11.64 3.21
N SER A 171 -8.36 -11.47 2.04
CA SER A 171 -9.09 -11.14 0.80
C SER A 171 -8.34 -11.62 -0.43
N PRO A 172 -9.07 -12.06 -1.48
CA PRO A 172 -8.46 -12.38 -2.78
C PRO A 172 -7.90 -11.13 -3.49
N ARG A 173 -8.20 -9.92 -3.01
CA ARG A 173 -7.65 -8.67 -3.55
C ARG A 173 -6.21 -8.40 -3.10
N ILE A 174 -5.72 -9.09 -2.06
CA ILE A 174 -4.35 -8.91 -1.57
C ILE A 174 -3.38 -9.38 -2.64
N GLN A 175 -2.74 -8.41 -3.32
CA GLN A 175 -1.75 -8.70 -4.35
C GLN A 175 -0.32 -8.75 -3.80
N GLY A 176 -0.11 -8.20 -2.60
CA GLY A 176 1.19 -8.18 -1.94
C GLY A 176 1.16 -7.40 -0.64
N MET A 177 2.29 -7.44 0.06
CA MET A 177 2.49 -6.72 1.31
C MET A 177 3.89 -6.11 1.32
N SER A 178 4.00 -4.92 1.92
CA SER A 178 5.28 -4.26 2.19
C SER A 178 5.55 -4.21 3.68
N PHE A 179 6.81 -4.24 4.05
CA PHE A 179 7.25 -4.06 5.41
C PHE A 179 7.72 -2.62 5.64
N GLY A 180 7.16 -1.93 6.65
CA GLY A 180 7.50 -0.57 7.02
C GLY A 180 8.37 -0.52 8.30
N PRO A 181 9.71 -0.64 8.20
CA PRO A 181 10.58 -0.80 9.36
C PRO A 181 10.65 0.44 10.26
N ALA A 182 10.46 1.64 9.72
CA ALA A 182 10.53 2.88 10.49
C ALA A 182 9.36 2.99 11.46
N ASP A 183 8.14 2.84 10.95
CA ASP A 183 6.91 2.88 11.76
C ASP A 183 6.84 1.69 12.73
N LEU A 184 7.28 0.50 12.30
CA LEU A 184 7.39 -0.64 13.20
C LEU A 184 8.35 -0.35 14.36
N ALA A 185 9.51 0.26 14.10
CA ALA A 185 10.44 0.62 15.16
C ALA A 185 9.82 1.62 16.14
N ALA A 186 9.07 2.60 15.64
CA ALA A 186 8.31 3.54 16.48
C ALA A 186 7.22 2.82 17.27
N SER A 187 6.41 1.97 16.64
CA SER A 187 5.37 1.15 17.29
C SER A 187 5.95 0.28 18.43
N ARG A 188 7.13 -0.27 18.23
CA ARG A 188 7.85 -1.08 19.23
C ARG A 188 8.69 -0.28 20.22
N ARG A 189 8.67 1.05 20.12
CA ARG A 189 9.50 1.95 20.94
C ARG A 189 10.99 1.57 20.91
N MET A 190 11.49 1.21 19.74
CA MET A 190 12.89 0.88 19.54
C MET A 190 13.76 2.14 19.66
N LYS A 191 14.99 1.97 20.17
CA LYS A 191 15.94 3.09 20.32
C LYS A 191 16.46 3.65 19.00
N THR A 192 16.31 2.90 17.92
CA THR A 192 16.77 3.29 16.59
C THR A 192 15.83 2.76 15.52
N THR A 193 15.62 3.57 14.50
CA THR A 193 14.87 3.24 13.28
C THR A 193 15.84 2.95 12.13
N ARG A 194 17.11 2.67 12.42
CA ARG A 194 18.13 2.50 11.40
C ARG A 194 17.79 1.32 10.50
N VAL A 195 17.58 1.64 9.23
CA VAL A 195 17.33 0.67 8.18
C VAL A 195 18.65 0.46 7.42
N GLY A 196 19.10 -0.78 7.38
CA GLY A 196 20.36 -1.17 6.73
C GLY A 196 21.61 -0.82 7.56
N GLY A 197 22.58 -1.71 7.52
CA GLY A 197 23.82 -1.63 8.26
C GLY A 197 23.65 -1.80 9.78
N GLY A 198 24.61 -2.46 10.41
CA GLY A 198 24.57 -2.71 11.84
C GLY A 198 24.64 -1.43 12.66
N HIS A 199 23.82 -1.31 13.69
CA HIS A 199 24.02 -0.32 14.75
C HIS A 199 25.11 -0.83 15.71
N PRO A 200 26.05 0.04 16.15
CA PRO A 200 27.14 -0.40 17.05
C PRO A 200 26.68 -1.09 18.33
N GLY A 201 25.45 -0.84 18.77
CA GLY A 201 24.85 -1.45 19.95
C GLY A 201 24.10 -2.76 19.68
N TYR A 202 23.91 -3.17 18.42
CA TYR A 202 23.32 -4.44 18.05
C TYR A 202 24.39 -5.34 17.47
N ARG A 203 24.52 -6.52 18.06
CA ARG A 203 25.42 -7.56 17.57
C ARG A 203 24.59 -8.77 17.26
N THR A 204 24.75 -9.33 16.07
CA THR A 204 24.24 -10.66 15.75
C THR A 204 25.20 -11.70 16.32
N ILE A 205 24.65 -12.71 16.97
CA ILE A 205 25.41 -13.92 17.25
C ILE A 205 25.49 -14.63 15.90
N ALA A 206 26.60 -14.44 15.19
CA ALA A 206 26.91 -15.24 14.02
C ALA A 206 27.46 -16.60 14.45
N ASP A 207 27.42 -17.58 13.53
CA ASP A 207 28.16 -18.80 13.71
C ASP A 207 29.63 -18.47 14.08
N PRO A 208 30.23 -19.21 15.02
CA PRO A 208 31.56 -18.91 15.48
C PRO A 208 32.55 -18.88 14.31
N ASP A 209 33.38 -17.84 14.26
CA ASP A 209 34.48 -17.78 13.33
C ASP A 209 35.42 -18.96 13.67
N PRO A 210 35.80 -19.80 12.74
CA PRO A 210 36.73 -20.89 13.00
C PRO A 210 38.03 -20.44 13.62
N ASP A 211 38.47 -19.22 13.32
CA ASP A 211 39.71 -18.62 13.81
C ASP A 211 39.53 -17.78 15.09
N ASP A 212 38.33 -17.30 15.37
CA ASP A 212 37.93 -16.57 16.60
C ASP A 212 36.44 -16.77 16.88
N PRO A 213 36.09 -17.87 17.56
CA PRO A 213 34.69 -18.21 17.85
C PRO A 213 33.97 -17.20 18.75
N ASP A 214 34.71 -16.33 19.44
CA ASP A 214 34.18 -15.31 20.35
C ASP A 214 34.09 -13.92 19.68
N ALA A 215 34.59 -13.77 18.47
CA ALA A 215 34.55 -12.51 17.73
C ALA A 215 33.13 -12.16 17.28
N PRO A 216 32.55 -11.04 17.72
CA PRO A 216 31.25 -10.60 17.27
C PRO A 216 31.39 -10.06 15.85
N ARG A 217 30.68 -10.65 14.87
CA ARG A 217 30.61 -10.12 13.51
C ARG A 217 29.67 -8.91 13.47
N PRO A 218 30.02 -7.83 12.75
CA PRO A 218 29.08 -6.75 12.48
C PRO A 218 27.92 -7.29 11.62
N SER A 219 26.70 -6.91 12.01
CA SER A 219 25.46 -7.21 11.29
C SER A 219 25.32 -6.37 10.02
#